data_e2b632bf493b742274ade04cdb92ae60
#
_entry.id   e2b632bf493b742274ade04cdb92ae60
#
_cell.length_a   1.000
_cell.length_b   1.000
_cell.length_c   1.000
_cell.angle_alpha   90.00
_cell.angle_beta   90.00
_cell.angle_gamma   90.00
#
_symmetry.space_group_name_H-M   'P 1'
#
loop_
_entity.id
_entity.type
_entity.pdbx_description
1 polymer ?
#
loop_
_entity_poly.entity_id
_entity_poly.type
_entity_poly.pdbx_seq_one_letter_code
_entity_poly.pdbx_strand_id
1 'polypeptide(L)'
;MIATDPSETKSPAHENRAVLRFAPSPNGYLHRGHAYSALLNAEFARRLHGRLLLRIEDIDPQRSLPRYCSALEEDLAWLGLTFEQPVRRQSAHFADYRESFARLDNLGVVYRCFCSRGEIGAAVKQMSAGGITCPLDPDGTPVYPGTCRTLKNSDIENRLAEGKPFQWRLDHRKAMKQTGPVSWSRFDIETGRTASIPVQLDRWGDVVLVRKDIPTTYHLSVVVDDSIQGTTHIVRGQDLEAATDIHATLQSLLLLKPPLYIHHPLLRDDAGEKLSKSRLSRSLRDERSEGLTLARLKRELGFSESRE
;
A
#
# COMPACT_ATOMS: atom_id res chain seq x y z
N MET A 1 30.53 -3.46 38.99
CA MET A 1 29.18 -2.82 38.94
C MET A 1 29.34 -1.56 38.10
N ILE A 2 28.97 -1.63 36.85
CA ILE A 2 28.92 -0.46 35.94
C ILE A 2 27.44 -0.21 35.73
N ALA A 3 26.96 0.93 36.23
CA ALA A 3 25.59 1.37 36.11
C ALA A 3 25.32 1.80 34.67
N THR A 4 24.35 1.17 34.03
CA THR A 4 23.78 1.61 32.75
C THR A 4 22.81 2.76 33.03
N ASP A 5 23.06 3.90 32.43
CA ASP A 5 22.22 5.11 32.48
C ASP A 5 20.98 4.91 31.56
N PRO A 6 19.73 4.99 32.05
CA PRO A 6 18.53 4.87 31.27
C PRO A 6 17.89 6.25 31.04
N SER A 7 18.53 7.14 30.30
CA SER A 7 17.90 8.44 29.95
C SER A 7 18.33 8.98 28.59
N GLU A 8 18.06 8.24 27.51
CA GLU A 8 17.84 8.89 26.22
C GLU A 8 16.37 9.30 26.13
N THR A 9 16.01 10.40 26.78
CA THR A 9 14.76 11.09 26.55
C THR A 9 14.78 11.68 25.14
N LYS A 10 13.99 11.13 24.22
CA LYS A 10 13.73 11.73 22.90
C LYS A 10 13.33 13.18 23.09
N SER A 11 14.10 14.08 22.48
CA SER A 11 13.86 15.53 22.53
C SER A 11 12.46 15.85 22.00
N PRO A 12 11.63 16.67 22.66
CA PRO A 12 10.25 17.00 22.24
C PRO A 12 10.13 17.68 20.87
N ALA A 13 11.24 18.11 20.26
CA ALA A 13 11.29 18.69 18.93
C ALA A 13 11.04 17.67 17.79
N HIS A 14 11.02 16.36 18.06
CA HIS A 14 10.79 15.30 17.04
C HIS A 14 9.31 14.93 16.86
N GLU A 15 8.42 15.25 17.79
CA GLU A 15 7.03 14.77 17.75
C GLU A 15 6.12 15.48 16.73
N ASN A 16 6.53 16.60 16.15
CA ASN A 16 5.67 17.40 15.25
C ASN A 16 6.18 17.52 13.81
N ARG A 17 7.22 16.79 13.43
CA ARG A 17 7.73 16.83 12.06
C ARG A 17 6.87 15.96 11.12
N ALA A 18 6.66 16.45 9.88
CA ALA A 18 6.09 15.63 8.83
C ALA A 18 6.94 14.38 8.60
N VAL A 19 6.30 13.21 8.46
CA VAL A 19 6.97 11.95 8.15
C VAL A 19 6.39 11.43 6.84
N LEU A 20 7.23 11.34 5.82
CA LEU A 20 6.91 10.80 4.52
C LEU A 20 7.68 9.49 4.31
N ARG A 21 7.20 8.67 3.38
CA ARG A 21 7.88 7.43 3.03
C ARG A 21 7.80 7.14 1.52
N PHE A 22 8.89 6.72 0.93
CA PHE A 22 8.90 6.00 -0.33
C PHE A 22 8.85 4.50 -0.04
N ALA A 23 7.89 3.79 -0.63
CA ALA A 23 7.58 2.41 -0.25
C ALA A 23 7.46 1.49 -1.49
N PRO A 24 8.57 1.20 -2.18
CA PRO A 24 8.55 0.38 -3.38
C PRO A 24 8.54 -1.11 -3.07
N SER A 25 7.80 -1.89 -3.90
CA SER A 25 7.90 -3.36 -3.92
C SER A 25 9.05 -3.80 -4.83
N PRO A 26 9.99 -4.63 -4.37
CA PRO A 26 11.13 -5.10 -5.15
C PRO A 26 10.77 -6.31 -6.05
N ASN A 27 9.73 -6.15 -6.87
CA ASN A 27 9.21 -7.17 -7.79
C ASN A 27 9.63 -6.94 -9.25
N GLY A 28 10.65 -6.12 -9.49
CA GLY A 28 11.22 -5.72 -10.77
C GLY A 28 12.10 -4.49 -10.59
N TYR A 29 12.81 -4.12 -11.63
CA TYR A 29 13.64 -2.90 -11.64
C TYR A 29 12.78 -1.64 -11.56
N LEU A 30 13.36 -0.54 -11.03
CA LEU A 30 12.68 0.75 -11.02
C LEU A 30 12.60 1.32 -12.44
N HIS A 31 11.56 2.08 -12.71
CA HIS A 31 11.36 2.85 -13.94
C HIS A 31 11.10 4.33 -13.60
N ARG A 32 11.00 5.19 -14.59
CA ARG A 32 10.79 6.64 -14.42
C ARG A 32 9.64 7.00 -13.49
N GLY A 33 8.54 6.22 -13.50
CA GLY A 33 7.41 6.43 -12.58
C GLY A 33 7.78 6.26 -11.11
N HIS A 34 8.66 5.29 -10.80
CA HIS A 34 9.17 5.13 -9.43
C HIS A 34 10.14 6.26 -9.06
N ALA A 35 11.02 6.67 -10.00
CA ALA A 35 11.91 7.80 -9.78
C ALA A 35 11.12 9.08 -9.50
N TYR A 36 10.08 9.35 -10.27
CA TYR A 36 9.18 10.48 -10.06
C TYR A 36 8.56 10.47 -8.66
N SER A 37 7.97 9.33 -8.27
CA SER A 37 7.37 9.19 -6.94
C SER A 37 8.41 9.35 -5.81
N ALA A 38 9.60 8.79 -5.97
CA ALA A 38 10.68 8.90 -4.98
C ALA A 38 11.17 10.34 -4.82
N LEU A 39 11.44 11.01 -5.95
CA LEU A 39 11.87 12.41 -5.97
C LEU A 39 10.79 13.35 -5.41
N LEU A 40 9.52 13.08 -5.71
CA LEU A 40 8.40 13.87 -5.19
C LEU A 40 8.25 13.70 -3.68
N ASN A 41 8.40 12.49 -3.14
CA ASN A 41 8.43 12.25 -1.70
C ASN A 41 9.58 13.02 -1.03
N ALA A 42 10.77 13.01 -1.63
CA ALA A 42 11.93 13.74 -1.12
C ALA A 42 11.70 15.27 -1.15
N GLU A 43 11.19 15.80 -2.25
CA GLU A 43 10.87 17.22 -2.38
C GLU A 43 9.83 17.67 -1.35
N PHE A 44 8.76 16.88 -1.15
CA PHE A 44 7.73 17.22 -0.17
C PHE A 44 8.25 17.09 1.27
N ALA A 45 9.10 16.10 1.56
CA ALA A 45 9.75 16.01 2.85
C ALA A 45 10.61 17.26 3.12
N ARG A 46 11.38 17.73 2.13
CA ARG A 46 12.17 18.96 2.22
C ARG A 46 11.28 20.19 2.45
N ARG A 47 10.21 20.37 1.67
CA ARG A 47 9.27 21.52 1.79
C ARG A 47 8.57 21.56 3.14
N LEU A 48 8.24 20.39 3.69
CA LEU A 48 7.58 20.25 4.99
C LEU A 48 8.56 20.20 6.17
N HIS A 49 9.87 20.37 5.92
CA HIS A 49 10.93 20.19 6.94
C HIS A 49 10.80 18.86 7.69
N GLY A 50 10.35 17.83 6.95
CA GLY A 50 9.99 16.53 7.45
C GLY A 50 11.11 15.49 7.33
N ARG A 51 10.76 14.27 7.69
CA ARG A 51 11.58 13.06 7.59
C ARG A 51 11.18 12.25 6.36
N LEU A 52 12.16 11.66 5.69
CA LEU A 52 11.93 10.75 4.57
C LEU A 52 12.36 9.34 4.94
N LEU A 53 11.43 8.41 4.93
CA LEU A 53 11.65 7.01 5.24
C LEU A 53 11.67 6.17 3.96
N LEU A 54 12.43 5.09 3.98
CA LEU A 54 12.34 4.01 2.99
C LEU A 54 11.68 2.79 3.64
N ARG A 55 10.69 2.22 2.95
CA ARG A 55 10.12 0.92 3.29
C ARG A 55 10.20 0.00 2.08
N ILE A 56 10.72 -1.20 2.27
CA ILE A 56 10.76 -2.24 1.23
C ILE A 56 9.52 -3.12 1.40
N GLU A 57 8.61 -3.07 0.42
CA GLU A 57 7.36 -3.84 0.44
C GLU A 57 7.56 -5.22 -0.20
N ASP A 58 8.21 -6.11 0.53
CA ASP A 58 8.67 -7.43 0.13
C ASP A 58 7.90 -8.59 0.79
N ILE A 59 6.60 -8.41 1.04
CA ILE A 59 5.74 -9.44 1.65
C ILE A 59 5.61 -10.72 0.81
N ASP A 60 5.85 -10.65 -0.50
CA ASP A 60 5.78 -11.79 -1.42
C ASP A 60 7.19 -12.24 -1.81
N PRO A 61 7.74 -13.30 -1.16
CA PRO A 61 9.12 -13.74 -1.38
C PRO A 61 9.35 -14.32 -2.77
N GLN A 62 8.30 -14.80 -3.45
CA GLN A 62 8.42 -15.34 -4.81
C GLN A 62 8.64 -14.23 -5.84
N ARG A 63 8.16 -13.03 -5.57
CA ARG A 63 8.28 -11.86 -6.45
C ARG A 63 9.40 -10.92 -6.04
N SER A 64 9.73 -10.88 -4.74
CA SER A 64 10.73 -9.97 -4.14
C SER A 64 12.12 -10.61 -4.16
N LEU A 65 12.73 -10.65 -5.34
CA LEU A 65 14.02 -11.31 -5.51
C LEU A 65 15.18 -10.44 -5.01
N PRO A 66 16.25 -11.02 -4.41
CA PRO A 66 17.40 -10.26 -3.90
C PRO A 66 17.99 -9.27 -4.91
N ARG A 67 18.12 -9.68 -6.18
CA ARG A 67 18.61 -8.80 -7.26
C ARG A 67 17.81 -7.52 -7.44
N TYR A 68 16.49 -7.56 -7.19
CA TYR A 68 15.65 -6.37 -7.28
C TYR A 68 15.77 -5.48 -6.06
N CYS A 69 16.03 -6.06 -4.88
CA CYS A 69 16.32 -5.28 -3.67
C CYS A 69 17.62 -4.50 -3.83
N SER A 70 18.70 -5.16 -4.27
CA SER A 70 19.99 -4.49 -4.50
C SER A 70 19.90 -3.40 -5.58
N ALA A 71 19.25 -3.71 -6.71
CA ALA A 71 19.07 -2.74 -7.78
C ALA A 71 18.21 -1.53 -7.35
N LEU A 72 17.24 -1.73 -6.48
CA LEU A 72 16.42 -0.65 -5.91
C LEU A 72 17.28 0.29 -5.07
N GLU A 73 18.13 -0.25 -4.20
CA GLU A 73 19.05 0.55 -3.36
C GLU A 73 20.07 1.32 -4.24
N GLU A 74 20.63 0.67 -5.26
CA GLU A 74 21.53 1.30 -6.25
C GLU A 74 20.83 2.46 -6.99
N ASP A 75 19.61 2.24 -7.47
CA ASP A 75 18.86 3.25 -8.20
C ASP A 75 18.49 4.44 -7.31
N LEU A 76 18.11 4.20 -6.06
CA LEU A 76 17.81 5.28 -5.10
C LEU A 76 19.05 6.09 -4.74
N ALA A 77 20.19 5.42 -4.56
CA ALA A 77 21.48 6.10 -4.36
C ALA A 77 21.86 6.95 -5.60
N TRP A 78 21.67 6.44 -6.81
CA TRP A 78 21.91 7.19 -8.04
C TRP A 78 20.98 8.40 -8.18
N LEU A 79 19.72 8.31 -7.71
CA LEU A 79 18.80 9.45 -7.65
C LEU A 79 19.26 10.54 -6.64
N GLY A 80 20.31 10.28 -5.86
CA GLY A 80 20.81 11.17 -4.81
C GLY A 80 19.90 11.22 -3.58
N LEU A 81 19.12 10.16 -3.35
CA LEU A 81 18.18 10.11 -2.23
C LEU A 81 18.81 9.43 -1.01
N THR A 82 18.69 10.08 0.13
CA THR A 82 19.05 9.53 1.44
C THR A 82 17.80 9.35 2.28
N PHE A 83 17.76 8.22 2.99
CA PHE A 83 16.63 7.86 3.84
C PHE A 83 17.08 7.64 5.27
N GLU A 84 16.19 7.95 6.21
CA GLU A 84 16.43 7.68 7.61
C GLU A 84 16.54 6.18 7.88
N GLN A 85 17.44 5.79 8.76
CA GLN A 85 17.68 4.41 9.15
C GLN A 85 16.99 4.07 10.48
N PRO A 86 16.63 2.79 10.74
CA PRO A 86 16.78 1.65 9.84
C PRO A 86 15.68 1.59 8.76
N VAL A 87 16.02 1.02 7.59
CA VAL A 87 15.03 0.73 6.54
C VAL A 87 14.12 -0.42 6.99
N ARG A 88 12.81 -0.18 6.99
CA ARG A 88 11.82 -1.22 7.31
C ARG A 88 11.61 -2.14 6.11
N ARG A 89 11.76 -3.47 6.32
CA ARG A 89 11.44 -4.51 5.33
C ARG A 89 10.21 -5.26 5.82
N GLN A 90 9.16 -5.30 5.02
CA GLN A 90 7.88 -5.90 5.43
C GLN A 90 8.01 -7.39 5.76
N SER A 91 8.84 -8.12 5.03
CA SER A 91 9.08 -9.55 5.26
C SER A 91 9.64 -9.89 6.65
N ALA A 92 10.28 -8.93 7.32
CA ALA A 92 10.78 -9.09 8.68
C ALA A 92 9.73 -8.81 9.77
N HIS A 93 8.51 -8.37 9.39
CA HIS A 93 7.52 -7.82 10.33
C HIS A 93 6.14 -8.49 10.25
N PHE A 94 6.06 -9.73 9.80
CA PHE A 94 4.78 -10.46 9.75
C PHE A 94 4.07 -10.60 11.10
N ALA A 95 4.77 -10.49 12.22
CA ALA A 95 4.18 -10.50 13.55
C ALA A 95 3.24 -9.31 13.77
N ASP A 96 3.65 -8.10 13.35
CA ASP A 96 2.86 -6.87 13.48
C ASP A 96 1.55 -6.97 12.70
N TYR A 97 1.60 -7.60 11.52
CA TYR A 97 0.40 -7.79 10.67
C TYR A 97 -0.55 -8.84 11.25
N ARG A 98 -0.01 -9.93 11.85
CA ARG A 98 -0.84 -10.94 12.53
C ARG A 98 -1.55 -10.35 13.75
N GLU A 99 -0.87 -9.53 14.54
CA GLU A 99 -1.46 -8.85 15.69
C GLU A 99 -2.59 -7.91 15.24
N SER A 100 -2.33 -7.08 14.24
CA SER A 100 -3.34 -6.19 13.68
C SER A 100 -4.52 -6.94 13.09
N PHE A 101 -4.26 -8.08 12.41
CA PHE A 101 -5.31 -8.95 11.90
C PHE A 101 -6.14 -9.56 13.02
N ALA A 102 -5.52 -10.03 14.12
CA ALA A 102 -6.25 -10.60 15.26
C ALA A 102 -7.23 -9.59 15.88
N ARG A 103 -6.89 -8.29 15.88
CA ARG A 103 -7.80 -7.22 16.30
C ARG A 103 -9.02 -7.13 15.39
N LEU A 104 -8.85 -7.23 14.06
CA LEU A 104 -9.96 -7.24 13.09
C LEU A 104 -10.82 -8.50 13.24
N ASP A 105 -10.23 -9.65 13.52
CA ASP A 105 -10.94 -10.91 13.76
C ASP A 105 -11.79 -10.83 15.04
N ASN A 106 -11.22 -10.29 16.12
CA ASN A 106 -11.96 -10.04 17.38
C ASN A 106 -13.13 -9.07 17.21
N LEU A 107 -13.05 -8.12 16.27
CA LEU A 107 -14.18 -7.26 15.91
C LEU A 107 -15.27 -7.99 15.10
N GLY A 108 -14.99 -9.22 14.63
CA GLY A 108 -15.91 -10.01 13.82
C GLY A 108 -16.16 -9.46 12.42
N VAL A 109 -15.28 -8.60 11.93
CA VAL A 109 -15.40 -7.94 10.60
C VAL A 109 -14.68 -8.70 9.48
N VAL A 110 -14.12 -9.86 9.77
CA VAL A 110 -13.45 -10.72 8.78
C VAL A 110 -14.06 -12.12 8.76
N TYR A 111 -13.85 -12.84 7.66
CA TYR A 111 -14.32 -14.23 7.51
C TYR A 111 -13.42 -15.03 6.56
N ARG A 112 -13.46 -16.36 6.68
CA ARG A 112 -12.70 -17.30 5.86
C ARG A 112 -13.34 -17.47 4.49
N CYS A 113 -12.56 -17.29 3.43
CA CYS A 113 -12.97 -17.52 2.06
C CYS A 113 -12.14 -18.64 1.43
N PHE A 114 -12.78 -19.73 1.07
CA PHE A 114 -12.16 -20.93 0.48
C PHE A 114 -12.10 -20.87 -1.05
N CYS A 115 -12.79 -19.93 -1.68
CA CYS A 115 -12.88 -19.86 -3.13
C CYS A 115 -11.51 -19.72 -3.80
N SER A 116 -11.31 -20.46 -4.88
CA SER A 116 -10.28 -20.21 -5.87
C SER A 116 -10.69 -19.08 -6.82
N ARG A 117 -9.75 -18.58 -7.62
CA ARG A 117 -10.06 -17.60 -8.69
C ARG A 117 -11.06 -18.14 -9.70
N GLY A 118 -10.93 -19.43 -10.05
CA GLY A 118 -11.84 -20.09 -10.98
C GLY A 118 -13.27 -20.18 -10.45
N GLU A 119 -13.46 -20.54 -9.17
CA GLU A 119 -14.78 -20.59 -8.53
C GLU A 119 -15.43 -19.21 -8.42
N ILE A 120 -14.63 -18.15 -8.14
CA ILE A 120 -15.15 -16.77 -8.17
C ILE A 120 -15.61 -16.42 -9.58
N GLY A 121 -14.80 -16.72 -10.61
CA GLY A 121 -15.17 -16.47 -12.00
C GLY A 121 -16.43 -17.23 -12.43
N ALA A 122 -16.59 -18.48 -11.99
CA ALA A 122 -17.80 -19.27 -12.25
C ALA A 122 -19.03 -18.65 -11.58
N ALA A 123 -18.92 -18.22 -10.33
CA ALA A 123 -20.00 -17.55 -9.60
C ALA A 123 -20.42 -16.24 -10.29
N VAL A 124 -19.47 -15.43 -10.75
CA VAL A 124 -19.76 -14.20 -11.51
C VAL A 124 -20.48 -14.51 -12.81
N LYS A 125 -20.04 -15.53 -13.56
CA LYS A 125 -20.72 -15.96 -14.80
C LYS A 125 -22.15 -16.44 -14.53
N GLN A 126 -22.36 -17.19 -13.45
CA GLN A 126 -23.69 -17.68 -13.06
C GLN A 126 -24.63 -16.51 -12.70
N MET A 127 -24.14 -15.49 -11.98
CA MET A 127 -24.90 -14.26 -11.71
C MET A 127 -25.31 -13.58 -13.03
N SER A 128 -24.38 -13.42 -13.95
CA SER A 128 -24.65 -12.81 -15.26
C SER A 128 -25.67 -13.58 -16.08
N ALA A 129 -25.60 -14.91 -16.07
CA ALA A 129 -26.59 -15.78 -16.72
C ALA A 129 -27.98 -15.67 -16.09
N GLY A 130 -28.05 -15.36 -14.78
CA GLY A 130 -29.29 -15.06 -14.05
C GLY A 130 -29.76 -13.61 -14.19
N GLY A 131 -29.17 -12.80 -15.08
CA GLY A 131 -29.54 -11.41 -15.31
C GLY A 131 -29.00 -10.41 -14.28
N ILE A 132 -28.09 -10.84 -13.39
CA ILE A 132 -27.47 -9.99 -12.37
C ILE A 132 -26.07 -9.57 -12.83
N THR A 133 -25.90 -8.28 -13.12
CA THR A 133 -24.58 -7.73 -13.45
C THR A 133 -23.71 -7.62 -12.21
N CYS A 134 -22.57 -8.33 -12.18
CA CYS A 134 -21.58 -8.17 -11.14
C CYS A 134 -20.84 -6.83 -11.35
N PRO A 135 -20.83 -5.91 -10.38
CA PRO A 135 -20.08 -4.66 -10.53
C PRO A 135 -18.57 -4.94 -10.59
N LEU A 136 -17.84 -4.03 -11.23
CA LEU A 136 -16.38 -4.03 -11.19
C LEU A 136 -15.91 -3.14 -10.04
N ASP A 137 -14.84 -3.56 -9.38
CA ASP A 137 -14.13 -2.73 -8.42
C ASP A 137 -13.31 -1.62 -9.14
N PRO A 138 -12.73 -0.66 -8.42
CA PRO A 138 -11.94 0.41 -9.03
C PRO A 138 -10.72 -0.06 -9.83
N ASP A 139 -10.25 -1.30 -9.60
CA ASP A 139 -9.15 -1.92 -10.38
C ASP A 139 -9.66 -2.67 -11.62
N GLY A 140 -10.97 -2.64 -11.89
CA GLY A 140 -11.60 -3.30 -13.04
C GLY A 140 -11.82 -4.79 -12.86
N THR A 141 -11.70 -5.32 -11.63
CA THR A 141 -11.96 -6.72 -11.31
C THR A 141 -13.39 -6.91 -10.81
N PRO A 142 -14.11 -8.01 -11.17
CA PRO A 142 -15.42 -8.25 -10.61
C PRO A 142 -15.39 -8.30 -9.08
N VAL A 143 -16.28 -7.54 -8.45
CA VAL A 143 -16.45 -7.54 -6.99
C VAL A 143 -16.77 -8.95 -6.53
N TYR A 144 -16.15 -9.38 -5.43
CA TYR A 144 -16.37 -10.73 -4.90
C TYR A 144 -17.85 -10.96 -4.54
N PRO A 145 -18.50 -12.02 -5.06
CA PRO A 145 -19.95 -12.24 -4.88
C PRO A 145 -20.38 -12.52 -3.45
N GLY A 146 -19.46 -12.74 -2.53
CA GLY A 146 -19.79 -13.04 -1.13
C GLY A 146 -20.09 -14.53 -0.86
N THR A 147 -19.76 -15.43 -1.76
CA THR A 147 -20.05 -16.88 -1.69
C THR A 147 -19.72 -17.53 -0.35
N CYS A 148 -18.62 -17.16 0.30
CA CYS A 148 -18.24 -17.72 1.60
C CYS A 148 -18.69 -16.88 2.80
N ARG A 149 -19.28 -15.71 2.61
CA ARG A 149 -19.68 -14.81 3.71
C ARG A 149 -20.76 -15.42 4.59
N THR A 150 -21.64 -16.23 4.03
CA THR A 150 -22.81 -16.82 4.69
C THR A 150 -22.65 -18.32 4.95
N LEU A 151 -21.43 -18.86 4.88
CA LEU A 151 -21.18 -20.26 5.21
C LEU A 151 -21.56 -20.54 6.66
N LYS A 152 -22.21 -21.66 6.89
CA LYS A 152 -22.49 -22.16 8.25
C LYS A 152 -21.19 -22.64 8.91
N ASN A 153 -21.12 -22.59 10.23
CA ASN A 153 -19.94 -23.04 10.97
C ASN A 153 -19.61 -24.51 10.63
N SER A 154 -20.61 -25.39 10.51
CA SER A 154 -20.40 -26.79 10.10
C SER A 154 -19.70 -26.91 8.74
N ASP A 155 -20.04 -26.07 7.76
CA ASP A 155 -19.42 -26.09 6.44
C ASP A 155 -17.95 -25.58 6.49
N ILE A 156 -17.71 -24.61 7.36
CA ILE A 156 -16.36 -24.07 7.61
C ILE A 156 -15.50 -25.17 8.25
N GLU A 157 -16.00 -25.82 9.32
CA GLU A 157 -15.31 -26.89 10.02
C GLU A 157 -14.99 -28.08 9.10
N ASN A 158 -15.95 -28.52 8.28
CA ASN A 158 -15.75 -29.59 7.30
C ASN A 158 -14.64 -29.22 6.30
N ARG A 159 -14.65 -28.00 5.76
CA ARG A 159 -13.61 -27.54 4.82
C ARG A 159 -12.22 -27.44 5.47
N LEU A 160 -12.17 -27.06 6.74
CA LEU A 160 -10.93 -27.04 7.51
C LEU A 160 -10.42 -28.46 7.78
N ALA A 161 -11.32 -29.40 8.15
CA ALA A 161 -10.97 -30.81 8.34
C ALA A 161 -10.46 -31.47 7.05
N GLU A 162 -11.00 -31.07 5.89
CA GLU A 162 -10.53 -31.48 4.55
C GLU A 162 -9.17 -30.82 4.16
N GLY A 163 -8.61 -29.96 5.00
CA GLY A 163 -7.37 -29.22 4.71
C GLY A 163 -7.50 -28.19 3.59
N LYS A 164 -8.71 -27.72 3.28
CA LYS A 164 -8.91 -26.73 2.20
C LYS A 164 -8.21 -25.41 2.55
N PRO A 165 -7.33 -24.90 1.69
CA PRO A 165 -6.68 -23.61 1.91
C PRO A 165 -7.70 -22.48 1.81
N PHE A 166 -7.57 -21.50 2.70
CA PHE A 166 -8.46 -20.34 2.73
C PHE A 166 -7.67 -19.04 2.83
N GLN A 167 -8.33 -17.96 2.49
CA GLN A 167 -7.88 -16.59 2.70
C GLN A 167 -8.89 -15.87 3.59
N TRP A 168 -8.46 -14.76 4.21
CA TRP A 168 -9.37 -13.94 5.00
C TRP A 168 -9.81 -12.72 4.21
N ARG A 169 -11.11 -12.47 4.23
CA ARG A 169 -11.70 -11.28 3.63
C ARG A 169 -12.32 -10.37 4.67
N LEU A 170 -12.23 -9.06 4.41
CA LEU A 170 -13.03 -8.07 5.11
C LEU A 170 -14.49 -8.22 4.71
N ASP A 171 -15.39 -8.36 5.64
CA ASP A 171 -16.83 -8.16 5.44
C ASP A 171 -17.10 -6.65 5.40
N HIS A 172 -17.16 -6.07 4.20
CA HIS A 172 -17.29 -4.62 4.03
C HIS A 172 -18.55 -4.08 4.72
N ARG A 173 -19.66 -4.85 4.74
CA ARG A 173 -20.92 -4.43 5.37
C ARG A 173 -20.79 -4.33 6.89
N LYS A 174 -20.15 -5.33 7.51
CA LYS A 174 -19.86 -5.29 8.94
C LYS A 174 -18.86 -4.19 9.27
N ALA A 175 -17.83 -4.02 8.45
CA ALA A 175 -16.85 -2.97 8.60
C ALA A 175 -17.51 -1.57 8.60
N MET A 176 -18.34 -1.28 7.60
CA MET A 176 -19.08 -0.02 7.52
C MET A 176 -20.04 0.20 8.68
N LYS A 177 -20.72 -0.87 9.13
CA LYS A 177 -21.58 -0.80 10.31
C LYS A 177 -20.79 -0.48 11.58
N GLN A 178 -19.60 -1.05 11.72
CA GLN A 178 -18.73 -0.88 12.89
C GLN A 178 -18.10 0.51 12.94
N THR A 179 -17.63 1.04 11.80
CA THR A 179 -16.97 2.34 11.74
C THR A 179 -17.93 3.52 11.68
N GLY A 180 -19.15 3.31 11.16
CA GLY A 180 -19.99 4.40 10.68
C GLY A 180 -19.37 5.12 9.48
N PRO A 181 -19.79 6.36 9.19
CA PRO A 181 -19.22 7.17 8.13
C PRO A 181 -17.74 7.48 8.37
N VAL A 182 -16.89 7.15 7.41
CA VAL A 182 -15.43 7.42 7.44
C VAL A 182 -15.08 8.36 6.30
N SER A 183 -14.08 9.21 6.51
CA SER A 183 -13.46 10.05 5.48
C SER A 183 -11.96 9.99 5.60
N TRP A 184 -11.25 10.23 4.50
CA TRP A 184 -9.82 10.46 4.49
C TRP A 184 -9.52 11.89 4.04
N SER A 185 -8.35 12.43 4.39
CA SER A 185 -7.95 13.81 4.10
C SER A 185 -7.02 13.84 2.90
N ARG A 186 -7.46 14.46 1.80
CA ARG A 186 -6.58 14.85 0.70
C ARG A 186 -5.85 16.12 1.10
N PHE A 187 -4.55 16.14 0.93
CA PHE A 187 -3.69 17.29 1.21
C PHE A 187 -3.16 17.91 -0.07
N ASP A 188 -3.29 19.20 -0.17
CA ASP A 188 -2.71 20.00 -1.24
C ASP A 188 -1.44 20.69 -0.72
N ILE A 189 -0.28 20.26 -1.22
CA ILE A 189 1.03 20.74 -0.80
C ILE A 189 1.29 22.19 -1.21
N GLU A 190 0.64 22.70 -2.28
CA GLU A 190 0.84 24.05 -2.76
C GLU A 190 0.09 25.09 -1.90
N THR A 191 -1.09 24.72 -1.45
CA THR A 191 -1.94 25.62 -0.66
C THR A 191 -1.92 25.31 0.83
N GLY A 192 -1.37 24.17 1.26
CA GLY A 192 -1.43 23.67 2.63
C GLY A 192 -2.84 23.27 3.09
N ARG A 193 -3.81 23.20 2.20
CA ARG A 193 -5.21 22.91 2.52
C ARG A 193 -5.49 21.41 2.51
N THR A 194 -6.49 21.01 3.30
CA THR A 194 -7.03 19.66 3.30
C THR A 194 -8.46 19.64 2.82
N ALA A 195 -8.83 18.58 2.10
CA ALA A 195 -10.21 18.27 1.73
C ALA A 195 -10.61 16.93 2.29
N SER A 196 -11.77 16.84 2.93
CA SER A 196 -12.34 15.59 3.44
C SER A 196 -13.02 14.85 2.30
N ILE A 197 -12.61 13.59 2.07
CA ILE A 197 -13.13 12.73 1.00
C ILE A 197 -13.88 11.58 1.66
N PRO A 198 -15.18 11.41 1.41
CA PRO A 198 -15.95 10.30 1.96
C PRO A 198 -15.46 8.95 1.42
N VAL A 199 -15.34 7.96 2.30
CA VAL A 199 -15.02 6.58 1.93
C VAL A 199 -16.18 5.93 1.19
N GLN A 200 -15.88 5.23 0.10
CA GLN A 200 -16.83 4.46 -0.71
C GLN A 200 -16.41 2.97 -0.71
N LEU A 201 -16.47 2.33 0.45
CA LEU A 201 -16.00 0.95 0.60
C LEU A 201 -16.83 -0.06 -0.21
N ASP A 202 -18.13 0.22 -0.43
CA ASP A 202 -19.03 -0.66 -1.18
C ASP A 202 -18.53 -0.98 -2.58
N ARG A 203 -17.83 -0.05 -3.24
CA ARG A 203 -17.28 -0.28 -4.59
C ARG A 203 -16.18 -1.33 -4.63
N TRP A 204 -15.57 -1.64 -3.48
CA TRP A 204 -14.55 -2.67 -3.34
C TRP A 204 -15.12 -4.04 -2.94
N GLY A 205 -16.25 -4.05 -2.24
CA GLY A 205 -16.79 -5.26 -1.65
C GLY A 205 -15.83 -5.88 -0.63
N ASP A 206 -15.83 -7.20 -0.56
CA ASP A 206 -15.03 -7.94 0.42
C ASP A 206 -13.60 -8.18 -0.04
N VAL A 207 -12.72 -7.27 0.27
CA VAL A 207 -11.29 -7.37 -0.08
C VAL A 207 -10.56 -8.42 0.75
N VAL A 208 -9.49 -9.01 0.17
CA VAL A 208 -8.63 -9.95 0.89
C VAL A 208 -7.67 -9.19 1.79
N LEU A 209 -7.59 -9.57 3.06
CA LEU A 209 -6.65 -9.01 4.04
C LEU A 209 -5.51 -9.95 4.40
N VAL A 210 -5.75 -11.28 4.34
CA VAL A 210 -4.71 -12.30 4.53
C VAL A 210 -4.85 -13.33 3.43
N ARG A 211 -3.76 -13.62 2.74
CA ARG A 211 -3.70 -14.60 1.64
C ARG A 211 -3.59 -16.02 2.17
N LYS A 212 -3.78 -17.01 1.28
CA LYS A 212 -3.62 -18.43 1.60
C LYS A 212 -2.18 -18.81 1.94
N ASP A 213 -1.23 -18.13 1.33
CA ASP A 213 0.21 -18.40 1.32
C ASP A 213 1.06 -17.33 2.03
N ILE A 214 0.51 -16.15 2.22
CA ILE A 214 1.19 -15.00 2.84
C ILE A 214 0.30 -14.44 3.96
N PRO A 215 0.82 -14.21 5.18
CA PRO A 215 0.02 -13.84 6.35
C PRO A 215 -0.47 -12.39 6.34
N THR A 216 -0.50 -11.75 5.19
CA THR A 216 -0.98 -10.38 4.99
C THR A 216 -1.32 -10.10 3.53
N THR A 217 -1.71 -8.87 3.24
CA THR A 217 -1.80 -8.27 1.89
C THR A 217 -1.24 -6.85 1.93
N TYR A 218 -1.09 -6.25 0.75
CA TYR A 218 -0.73 -4.83 0.61
C TYR A 218 -1.59 -3.93 1.49
N HIS A 219 -2.93 -4.09 1.47
CA HIS A 219 -3.83 -3.20 2.21
C HIS A 219 -3.60 -3.24 3.73
N LEU A 220 -3.43 -4.43 4.29
CA LEU A 220 -3.20 -4.57 5.73
C LEU A 220 -1.79 -4.10 6.11
N SER A 221 -0.76 -4.57 5.39
CA SER A 221 0.62 -4.26 5.75
C SER A 221 0.95 -2.77 5.64
N VAL A 222 0.49 -2.08 4.58
CA VAL A 222 0.78 -0.64 4.41
C VAL A 222 0.14 0.20 5.51
N VAL A 223 -1.07 -0.12 5.93
CA VAL A 223 -1.77 0.61 7.00
C VAL A 223 -1.07 0.44 8.35
N VAL A 224 -0.67 -0.79 8.67
CA VAL A 224 0.04 -1.11 9.90
C VAL A 224 1.41 -0.44 9.93
N ASP A 225 2.17 -0.55 8.85
CA ASP A 225 3.51 0.05 8.76
C ASP A 225 3.48 1.57 8.79
N ASP A 226 2.55 2.21 8.08
CA ASP A 226 2.40 3.66 8.10
C ASP A 226 2.13 4.17 9.52
N SER A 227 1.34 3.43 10.30
CA SER A 227 1.09 3.73 11.71
C SER A 227 2.33 3.53 12.58
N ILE A 228 3.04 2.39 12.47
CA ILE A 228 4.23 2.07 13.26
C ILE A 228 5.36 3.05 12.98
N GLN A 229 5.54 3.44 11.70
CA GLN A 229 6.56 4.41 11.29
C GLN A 229 6.17 5.86 11.58
N GLY A 230 4.95 6.11 12.07
CA GLY A 230 4.44 7.45 12.35
C GLY A 230 4.28 8.30 11.09
N THR A 231 3.99 7.68 9.94
CA THR A 231 3.78 8.36 8.66
C THR A 231 2.62 9.34 8.78
N THR A 232 2.89 10.61 8.49
CA THR A 232 1.90 11.69 8.55
C THR A 232 1.36 12.09 7.18
N HIS A 233 2.19 11.92 6.13
CA HIS A 233 1.85 12.27 4.77
C HIS A 233 2.20 11.11 3.83
N ILE A 234 1.23 10.66 3.06
CA ILE A 234 1.36 9.59 2.07
C ILE A 234 1.33 10.19 0.68
N VAL A 235 2.48 10.16 0.02
CA VAL A 235 2.61 10.56 -1.40
C VAL A 235 2.73 9.30 -2.25
N ARG A 236 1.81 9.12 -3.20
CA ARG A 236 1.77 7.93 -4.07
C ARG A 236 1.02 8.21 -5.37
N GLY A 237 1.09 7.31 -6.33
CA GLY A 237 0.40 7.45 -7.61
C GLY A 237 -1.12 7.48 -7.47
N GLN A 238 -1.77 8.20 -8.38
CA GLN A 238 -3.24 8.34 -8.45
C GLN A 238 -3.96 7.00 -8.69
N ASP A 239 -3.29 6.01 -9.22
CA ASP A 239 -3.81 4.64 -9.36
C ASP A 239 -4.15 3.98 -8.02
N LEU A 240 -3.57 4.45 -6.91
CA LEU A 240 -3.87 3.99 -5.57
C LEU A 240 -4.88 4.88 -4.83
N GLU A 241 -5.42 5.92 -5.48
CA GLU A 241 -6.36 6.84 -4.84
C GLU A 241 -7.60 6.12 -4.34
N ALA A 242 -8.21 5.29 -5.17
CA ALA A 242 -9.39 4.53 -4.79
C ALA A 242 -9.13 3.58 -3.61
N ALA A 243 -7.94 2.95 -3.54
CA ALA A 243 -7.57 2.06 -2.44
C ALA A 243 -7.48 2.77 -1.08
N THR A 244 -7.47 4.11 -1.06
CA THR A 244 -7.52 4.89 0.18
C THR A 244 -8.78 4.61 0.98
N ASP A 245 -9.88 4.24 0.34
CA ASP A 245 -11.11 3.85 1.04
C ASP A 245 -10.91 2.62 1.93
N ILE A 246 -10.21 1.61 1.41
CA ILE A 246 -9.86 0.41 2.19
C ILE A 246 -8.95 0.79 3.35
N HIS A 247 -7.93 1.60 3.06
CA HIS A 247 -6.92 1.99 4.06
C HIS A 247 -7.56 2.82 5.19
N ALA A 248 -8.39 3.82 4.87
CA ALA A 248 -9.08 4.64 5.85
C ALA A 248 -10.06 3.82 6.72
N THR A 249 -10.75 2.85 6.11
CA THR A 249 -11.60 1.91 6.85
C THR A 249 -10.78 1.07 7.83
N LEU A 250 -9.64 0.50 7.39
CA LEU A 250 -8.77 -0.28 8.26
C LEU A 250 -8.17 0.58 9.38
N GLN A 251 -7.77 1.82 9.08
CA GLN A 251 -7.30 2.77 10.10
C GLN A 251 -8.36 3.04 11.15
N SER A 252 -9.61 3.25 10.74
CA SER A 252 -10.73 3.46 11.66
C SER A 252 -11.01 2.23 12.53
N LEU A 253 -11.08 1.03 11.94
CA LEU A 253 -11.31 -0.23 12.67
C LEU A 253 -10.20 -0.53 13.69
N LEU A 254 -8.96 -0.23 13.32
CA LEU A 254 -7.79 -0.46 14.16
C LEU A 254 -7.46 0.71 15.10
N LEU A 255 -8.25 1.78 15.10
CA LEU A 255 -8.06 3.00 15.88
C LEU A 255 -6.66 3.61 15.68
N LEU A 256 -6.19 3.62 14.42
CA LEU A 256 -4.91 4.20 14.02
C LEU A 256 -5.10 5.66 13.61
N LYS A 257 -4.07 6.48 13.86
CA LYS A 257 -4.07 7.88 13.43
C LYS A 257 -4.04 7.96 11.90
N PRO A 258 -5.03 8.60 11.24
CA PRO A 258 -5.04 8.69 9.79
C PRO A 258 -3.98 9.69 9.29
N PRO A 259 -3.22 9.37 8.23
CA PRO A 259 -2.32 10.30 7.57
C PRO A 259 -3.07 11.22 6.59
N LEU A 260 -2.37 12.23 6.08
CA LEU A 260 -2.79 13.04 4.95
C LEU A 260 -2.34 12.37 3.65
N TYR A 261 -3.18 12.43 2.61
CA TYR A 261 -2.90 11.75 1.33
C TYR A 261 -2.69 12.76 0.20
N ILE A 262 -1.65 12.50 -0.60
CA ILE A 262 -1.31 13.24 -1.83
C ILE A 262 -1.20 12.21 -2.95
N HIS A 263 -2.08 12.29 -3.93
CA HIS A 263 -2.08 11.42 -5.09
C HIS A 263 -1.54 12.18 -6.31
N HIS A 264 -0.34 11.82 -6.76
CA HIS A 264 0.29 12.46 -7.91
C HIS A 264 -0.16 11.80 -9.22
N PRO A 265 -0.18 12.54 -10.35
CA PRO A 265 -0.45 11.99 -11.66
C PRO A 265 0.50 10.85 -12.03
N LEU A 266 0.02 9.93 -12.86
CA LEU A 266 0.83 8.84 -13.38
C LEU A 266 1.62 9.31 -14.60
N LEU A 267 2.89 8.94 -14.67
CA LEU A 267 3.65 9.11 -15.89
C LEU A 267 3.14 8.11 -16.94
N ARG A 268 2.99 8.59 -18.15
CA ARG A 268 2.56 7.81 -19.30
C ARG A 268 3.71 7.73 -20.30
N ASP A 269 3.73 6.67 -21.11
CA ASP A 269 4.63 6.54 -22.25
C ASP A 269 4.11 7.34 -23.46
N ASP A 270 4.86 7.31 -24.56
CA ASP A 270 4.52 8.00 -25.81
C ASP A 270 3.21 7.49 -26.44
N ALA A 271 2.77 6.28 -26.08
CA ALA A 271 1.48 5.72 -26.49
C ALA A 271 0.32 6.14 -25.55
N GLY A 272 0.62 6.96 -24.52
CA GLY A 272 -0.38 7.40 -23.53
C GLY A 272 -0.69 6.35 -22.46
N GLU A 273 0.04 5.23 -22.42
CA GLU A 273 -0.17 4.15 -21.49
C GLU A 273 0.63 4.37 -20.18
N LYS A 274 0.08 3.92 -19.06
CA LYS A 274 0.73 3.99 -17.76
C LYS A 274 2.04 3.21 -17.76
N LEU A 275 3.13 3.83 -17.32
CA LEU A 275 4.38 3.13 -17.04
C LEU A 275 4.19 2.08 -15.93
N SER A 276 4.52 0.83 -16.22
CA SER A 276 4.41 -0.25 -15.24
C SER A 276 5.44 -1.37 -15.49
N LYS A 277 5.86 -2.04 -14.41
CA LYS A 277 6.77 -3.19 -14.49
C LYS A 277 6.19 -4.35 -15.31
N SER A 278 4.88 -4.55 -15.25
CA SER A 278 4.19 -5.63 -15.96
C SER A 278 4.13 -5.43 -17.48
N ARG A 279 4.28 -4.20 -17.96
CA ARG A 279 4.27 -3.83 -19.39
C ARG A 279 5.68 -3.63 -19.96
N LEU A 280 6.73 -4.16 -19.30
CA LEU A 280 8.12 -4.02 -19.73
C LEU A 280 8.56 -2.56 -19.92
N SER A 281 8.03 -1.64 -19.12
CA SER A 281 8.53 -0.26 -19.10
C SER A 281 10.03 -0.28 -18.87
N ARG A 282 10.74 0.50 -19.65
CA ARG A 282 12.21 0.57 -19.62
C ARG A 282 12.69 0.88 -18.19
N SER A 283 13.67 0.11 -17.71
CA SER A 283 14.17 0.32 -16.35
C SER A 283 15.12 1.53 -16.30
N LEU A 284 15.22 2.16 -15.12
CA LEU A 284 16.22 3.22 -14.90
C LEU A 284 17.65 2.71 -15.17
N ARG A 285 17.92 1.45 -14.83
CA ARG A 285 19.20 0.82 -15.03
C ARG A 285 19.57 0.75 -16.54
N ASP A 286 18.62 0.37 -17.40
CA ASP A 286 18.82 0.31 -18.83
C ASP A 286 19.05 1.71 -19.40
N GLU A 287 18.24 2.69 -19.00
CA GLU A 287 18.40 4.07 -19.45
C GLU A 287 19.74 4.69 -18.99
N ARG A 288 20.19 4.36 -17.77
CA ARG A 288 21.51 4.77 -17.25
C ARG A 288 22.65 4.18 -18.08
N SER A 289 22.56 2.91 -18.46
CA SER A 289 23.57 2.27 -19.29
C SER A 289 23.69 2.89 -20.69
N GLU A 290 22.63 3.57 -21.14
CA GLU A 290 22.58 4.30 -22.41
C GLU A 290 22.87 5.82 -22.25
N GLY A 291 23.34 6.23 -21.08
CA GLY A 291 23.82 7.59 -20.86
C GLY A 291 22.78 8.55 -20.26
N LEU A 292 21.65 8.06 -19.68
CA LEU A 292 20.75 8.91 -18.90
C LEU A 292 21.49 9.45 -17.68
N THR A 293 21.59 10.77 -17.57
CA THR A 293 22.13 11.45 -16.39
C THR A 293 21.02 11.84 -15.41
N LEU A 294 21.34 11.98 -14.13
CA LEU A 294 20.39 12.42 -13.10
C LEU A 294 19.82 13.81 -13.43
N ALA A 295 20.66 14.74 -13.88
CA ALA A 295 20.23 16.10 -14.25
C ALA A 295 19.22 16.07 -15.42
N ARG A 296 19.46 15.22 -16.43
CA ARG A 296 18.53 15.04 -17.54
C ARG A 296 17.21 14.44 -17.05
N LEU A 297 17.26 13.38 -16.23
CA LEU A 297 16.06 12.74 -15.67
C LEU A 297 15.23 13.73 -14.85
N LYS A 298 15.86 14.47 -13.92
CA LYS A 298 15.16 15.48 -13.09
C LYS A 298 14.45 16.51 -13.97
N ARG A 299 15.13 17.07 -14.96
CA ARG A 299 14.55 18.05 -15.89
C ARG A 299 13.36 17.48 -16.67
N GLU A 300 13.47 16.25 -17.20
CA GLU A 300 12.40 15.58 -17.95
C GLU A 300 11.19 15.25 -17.04
N LEU A 301 11.42 15.01 -15.75
CA LEU A 301 10.38 14.78 -14.74
C LEU A 301 9.82 16.09 -14.12
N GLY A 302 10.28 17.26 -14.54
CA GLY A 302 9.78 18.55 -14.06
C GLY A 302 10.39 19.00 -12.74
N PHE A 303 11.46 18.37 -12.26
CA PHE A 303 12.21 18.85 -11.09
C PHE A 303 13.26 19.85 -11.55
N SER A 304 13.12 21.11 -11.12
CA SER A 304 14.16 22.13 -11.32
C SER A 304 15.42 21.77 -10.54
N GLU A 305 16.59 22.05 -11.09
CA GLU A 305 17.81 22.04 -10.30
C GLU A 305 17.66 23.07 -9.19
N SER A 306 17.69 22.61 -7.95
CA SER A 306 17.75 23.52 -6.81
C SER A 306 19.02 24.36 -7.02
N ARG A 307 18.88 25.66 -7.18
CA ARG A 307 20.03 26.55 -7.00
C ARG A 307 20.44 26.42 -5.53
N GLU A 308 21.60 25.81 -5.29
CA GLU A 308 22.25 25.80 -3.98
C GLU A 308 22.42 27.22 -3.43
#